data_22570236396c384f67d9232abc7441bd
#
_entry.id   22570236396c384f67d9232abc7441bd
#
_cell.length_a   1.000
_cell.length_b   1.000
_cell.length_c   1.000
_cell.angle_alpha   90.00
_cell.angle_beta   90.00
_cell.angle_gamma   90.00
#
_symmetry.space_group_name_H-M   'P 1'
#
loop_
_entity.id
_entity.type
_entity.pdbx_description
1 polymer ?
#
loop_
_entity_poly.entity_id
_entity_poly.type
_entity_poly.pdbx_seq_one_letter_code
_entity_poly.pdbx_strand_id
1 'polypeptide(L)'
;MNWTKLAFDWNQARALVAVADLGSLSAAGRALGLTQPTVGRQIAALEEELGLVLVERTRRALVLTDAGRQVADAARSMAEAGLRLSLVASGQAQDVTGTVSISATDMYAHYALPGILRHLHAIAPGLEIEVIASDEISDLKQREADIAVRHVRPADGELIGRLVREVTAHLYAASSYLDIHGRPESVADLAGQSFVAFGNKAEMVRYLQMFGINASERDIRFSSANGTVAWEGVRKGLGYCFMAMDFVRFAPEVEVVLPDVIDVKFPIWLVTHRELHTSPRIRLVYDVLAKALAVRP
;
A
#
# COMPACT_ATOMS: atom_id res chain seq x y z
N MET A 1 -35.44 -12.59 -4.26
CA MET A 1 -34.13 -12.92 -4.85
C MET A 1 -34.31 -14.16 -5.71
N ASN A 2 -33.90 -14.16 -6.97
CA ASN A 2 -34.05 -15.32 -7.85
C ASN A 2 -32.77 -16.17 -7.81
N TRP A 3 -32.77 -17.18 -6.97
CA TRP A 3 -31.61 -18.04 -6.69
C TRP A 3 -31.11 -18.82 -7.91
N THR A 4 -31.95 -19.06 -8.91
CA THR A 4 -31.59 -19.81 -10.12
C THR A 4 -30.71 -19.00 -11.08
N LYS A 5 -30.54 -17.70 -10.84
CA LYS A 5 -29.66 -16.82 -11.66
C LYS A 5 -28.23 -16.72 -11.11
N LEU A 6 -27.95 -17.29 -9.95
CA LEU A 6 -26.60 -17.35 -9.39
C LEU A 6 -25.98 -18.70 -9.77
N ALA A 7 -25.48 -18.81 -10.99
CA ALA A 7 -25.00 -20.06 -11.55
C ALA A 7 -23.51 -20.33 -11.24
N PHE A 8 -22.75 -19.35 -10.75
CA PHE A 8 -21.32 -19.49 -10.50
C PHE A 8 -20.99 -19.83 -9.03
N ASP A 9 -19.85 -20.52 -8.81
CA ASP A 9 -19.33 -20.83 -7.48
C ASP A 9 -18.51 -19.65 -6.94
N TRP A 10 -18.65 -19.37 -5.64
CA TRP A 10 -17.86 -18.38 -4.92
C TRP A 10 -16.34 -18.57 -5.09
N ASN A 11 -15.86 -19.82 -5.13
CA ASN A 11 -14.41 -20.07 -5.32
C ASN A 11 -13.90 -19.61 -6.68
N GLN A 12 -14.74 -19.68 -7.72
CA GLN A 12 -14.42 -19.18 -9.06
C GLN A 12 -14.28 -17.64 -9.04
N ALA A 13 -15.26 -16.95 -8.45
CA ALA A 13 -15.23 -15.49 -8.31
C ALA A 13 -14.03 -15.02 -7.45
N ARG A 14 -13.75 -15.72 -6.35
CA ARG A 14 -12.60 -15.48 -5.48
C ARG A 14 -11.26 -15.65 -6.22
N ALA A 15 -11.16 -16.62 -7.11
CA ALA A 15 -9.97 -16.83 -7.93
C ALA A 15 -9.72 -15.67 -8.89
N LEU A 16 -10.78 -15.12 -9.51
CA LEU A 16 -10.68 -13.94 -10.39
C LEU A 16 -10.21 -12.71 -9.59
N VAL A 17 -10.79 -12.44 -8.42
CA VAL A 17 -10.37 -11.32 -7.55
C VAL A 17 -8.90 -11.43 -7.18
N ALA A 18 -8.45 -12.63 -6.75
CA ALA A 18 -7.06 -12.84 -6.38
C ALA A 18 -6.09 -12.62 -7.56
N VAL A 19 -6.48 -12.98 -8.78
CA VAL A 19 -5.69 -12.73 -9.99
C VAL A 19 -5.70 -11.25 -10.35
N ALA A 20 -6.83 -10.57 -10.21
CA ALA A 20 -6.96 -9.14 -10.42
C ALA A 20 -6.02 -8.32 -9.50
N ASP A 21 -5.97 -8.70 -8.23
CA ASP A 21 -5.20 -7.97 -7.21
C ASP A 21 -3.70 -8.30 -7.24
N LEU A 22 -3.33 -9.54 -7.60
CA LEU A 22 -1.96 -10.04 -7.50
C LEU A 22 -1.25 -10.17 -8.87
N GLY A 23 -1.96 -9.93 -9.97
CA GLY A 23 -1.40 -9.85 -11.33
C GLY A 23 -0.94 -11.17 -11.93
N SER A 24 -1.06 -12.31 -11.22
CA SER A 24 -0.67 -13.61 -11.77
C SER A 24 -1.38 -14.80 -11.12
N LEU A 25 -1.61 -15.86 -11.93
CA LEU A 25 -2.19 -17.13 -11.44
C LEU A 25 -1.35 -17.78 -10.32
N SER A 26 -0.02 -17.66 -10.41
CA SER A 26 0.88 -18.25 -9.41
C SER A 26 0.82 -17.50 -8.08
N ALA A 27 0.74 -16.16 -8.10
CA ALA A 27 0.59 -15.34 -6.90
C ALA A 27 -0.79 -15.56 -6.26
N ALA A 28 -1.86 -15.59 -7.06
CA ALA A 28 -3.20 -15.91 -6.61
C ALA A 28 -3.28 -17.32 -5.98
N GLY A 29 -2.63 -18.31 -6.60
CA GLY A 29 -2.57 -19.67 -6.06
C GLY A 29 -1.94 -19.71 -4.66
N ARG A 30 -0.80 -19.05 -4.48
CA ARG A 30 -0.16 -18.95 -3.14
C ARG A 30 -1.06 -18.27 -2.12
N ALA A 31 -1.71 -17.18 -2.49
CA ALA A 31 -2.59 -16.42 -1.58
C ALA A 31 -3.85 -17.23 -1.19
N LEU A 32 -4.37 -18.06 -2.09
CA LEU A 32 -5.56 -18.87 -1.87
C LEU A 32 -5.27 -20.27 -1.29
N GLY A 33 -3.98 -20.64 -1.15
CA GLY A 33 -3.60 -22.01 -0.77
C GLY A 33 -3.90 -23.05 -1.85
N LEU A 34 -3.89 -22.63 -3.13
CA LEU A 34 -4.22 -23.45 -4.31
C LEU A 34 -3.03 -23.57 -5.27
N THR A 35 -3.07 -24.55 -6.16
CA THR A 35 -2.11 -24.64 -7.25
C THR A 35 -2.48 -23.67 -8.39
N GLN A 36 -1.48 -23.19 -9.15
CA GLN A 36 -1.72 -22.35 -10.32
C GLN A 36 -2.72 -22.99 -11.33
N PRO A 37 -2.63 -24.28 -11.67
CA PRO A 37 -3.61 -24.91 -12.56
C PRO A 37 -5.03 -24.90 -12.01
N THR A 38 -5.19 -25.01 -10.67
CA THR A 38 -6.49 -24.96 -10.02
C THR A 38 -7.12 -23.59 -10.16
N VAL A 39 -6.35 -22.53 -9.91
CA VAL A 39 -6.82 -21.14 -10.10
C VAL A 39 -7.22 -20.90 -11.57
N GLY A 40 -6.40 -21.36 -12.52
CA GLY A 40 -6.72 -21.25 -13.94
C GLY A 40 -8.02 -21.97 -14.32
N ARG A 41 -8.27 -23.16 -13.79
CA ARG A 41 -9.53 -23.92 -14.02
C ARG A 41 -10.74 -23.20 -13.42
N GLN A 42 -10.60 -22.61 -12.25
CA GLN A 42 -11.70 -21.86 -11.61
C GLN A 42 -12.09 -20.62 -12.43
N ILE A 43 -11.10 -19.89 -12.98
CA ILE A 43 -11.37 -18.75 -13.87
C ILE A 43 -12.03 -19.21 -15.16
N ALA A 44 -11.51 -20.27 -15.79
CA ALA A 44 -12.10 -20.79 -17.02
C ALA A 44 -13.56 -21.25 -16.83
N ALA A 45 -13.86 -21.90 -15.69
CA ALA A 45 -15.23 -22.27 -15.36
C ALA A 45 -16.12 -21.04 -15.15
N LEU A 46 -15.62 -19.98 -14.50
CA LEU A 46 -16.36 -18.72 -14.37
C LEU A 46 -16.65 -18.07 -15.73
N GLU A 47 -15.67 -18.07 -16.63
CA GLU A 47 -15.83 -17.55 -18.00
C GLU A 47 -16.91 -18.33 -18.77
N GLU A 48 -16.91 -19.65 -18.64
CA GLU A 48 -17.91 -20.53 -19.27
C GLU A 48 -19.31 -20.27 -18.72
N GLU A 49 -19.47 -20.18 -17.40
CA GLU A 49 -20.77 -19.94 -16.75
C GLU A 49 -21.35 -18.55 -17.04
N LEU A 50 -20.49 -17.54 -17.12
CA LEU A 50 -20.91 -16.16 -17.41
C LEU A 50 -21.01 -15.89 -18.92
N GLY A 51 -20.43 -16.75 -19.78
CA GLY A 51 -20.34 -16.53 -21.23
C GLY A 51 -19.46 -15.34 -21.61
N LEU A 52 -18.46 -15.00 -20.78
CA LEU A 52 -17.58 -13.84 -20.94
C LEU A 52 -16.13 -14.26 -20.89
N VAL A 53 -15.26 -13.59 -21.65
CA VAL A 53 -13.82 -13.68 -21.49
C VAL A 53 -13.41 -12.64 -20.43
N LEU A 54 -12.85 -13.12 -19.33
CA LEU A 54 -12.49 -12.27 -18.19
C LEU A 54 -10.99 -11.98 -18.13
N VAL A 55 -10.16 -12.91 -18.64
CA VAL A 55 -8.70 -12.77 -18.66
C VAL A 55 -8.13 -13.07 -20.03
N GLU A 56 -7.14 -12.31 -20.42
CA GLU A 56 -6.38 -12.50 -21.66
C GLU A 56 -4.90 -12.71 -21.36
N ARG A 57 -4.27 -13.63 -22.10
CA ARG A 57 -2.82 -13.83 -22.05
C ARG A 57 -2.15 -12.99 -23.13
N THR A 58 -1.37 -12.01 -22.70
CA THR A 58 -0.43 -11.34 -23.58
C THR A 58 0.93 -12.04 -23.56
N ARG A 59 1.85 -11.66 -24.44
CA ARG A 59 3.22 -12.22 -24.45
C ARG A 59 4.00 -11.97 -23.16
N ARG A 60 3.58 -11.01 -22.33
CA ARG A 60 4.31 -10.56 -21.12
C ARG A 60 3.53 -10.70 -19.81
N ALA A 61 2.20 -10.82 -19.87
CA ALA A 61 1.36 -10.82 -18.66
C ALA A 61 -0.01 -11.45 -18.89
N LEU A 62 -0.68 -11.79 -17.79
CA LEU A 62 -2.11 -12.05 -17.74
C LEU A 62 -2.81 -10.72 -17.45
N VAL A 63 -3.77 -10.33 -18.28
CA VAL A 63 -4.46 -9.03 -18.16
C VAL A 63 -5.96 -9.27 -18.09
N LEU A 64 -6.65 -8.52 -17.25
CA LEU A 64 -8.12 -8.53 -17.21
C LEU A 64 -8.69 -7.79 -18.43
N THR A 65 -9.74 -8.36 -19.03
CA THR A 65 -10.60 -7.64 -19.99
C THR A 65 -11.42 -6.56 -19.28
N ASP A 66 -12.13 -5.73 -20.04
CA ASP A 66 -13.07 -4.77 -19.44
C ASP A 66 -14.20 -5.48 -18.67
N ALA A 67 -14.74 -6.56 -19.22
CA ALA A 67 -15.68 -7.44 -18.55
C ALA A 67 -15.06 -8.06 -17.27
N GLY A 68 -13.81 -8.53 -17.37
CA GLY A 68 -13.06 -9.08 -16.24
C GLY A 68 -12.91 -8.09 -15.09
N ARG A 69 -12.65 -6.82 -15.37
CA ARG A 69 -12.56 -5.77 -14.36
C ARG A 69 -13.91 -5.56 -13.66
N GLN A 70 -15.00 -5.45 -14.42
CA GLN A 70 -16.35 -5.26 -13.86
C GLN A 70 -16.78 -6.45 -13.00
N VAL A 71 -16.54 -7.68 -13.46
CA VAL A 71 -16.86 -8.89 -12.69
C VAL A 71 -16.00 -8.99 -11.43
N ALA A 72 -14.71 -8.66 -11.51
CA ALA A 72 -13.82 -8.64 -10.34
C ALA A 72 -14.28 -7.61 -9.30
N ASP A 73 -14.73 -6.42 -9.72
CA ASP A 73 -15.25 -5.39 -8.81
C ASP A 73 -16.55 -5.85 -8.12
N ALA A 74 -17.46 -6.48 -8.84
CA ALA A 74 -18.65 -7.08 -8.27
C ALA A 74 -18.31 -8.22 -7.29
N ALA A 75 -17.36 -9.07 -7.65
CA ALA A 75 -16.91 -10.18 -6.81
C ALA A 75 -16.18 -9.72 -5.53
N ARG A 76 -15.52 -8.54 -5.54
CA ARG A 76 -14.97 -7.94 -4.31
C ARG A 76 -16.06 -7.63 -3.28
N SER A 77 -17.21 -7.11 -3.70
CA SER A 77 -18.35 -6.89 -2.81
C SER A 77 -18.88 -8.18 -2.18
N MET A 78 -18.82 -9.30 -2.92
CA MET A 78 -19.16 -10.62 -2.36
C MET A 78 -18.11 -11.09 -1.35
N ALA A 79 -16.82 -10.83 -1.60
CA ALA A 79 -15.73 -11.13 -0.65
C ALA A 79 -15.91 -10.38 0.66
N GLU A 80 -16.29 -9.11 0.60
CA GLU A 80 -16.59 -8.27 1.76
C GLU A 80 -17.79 -8.83 2.56
N ALA A 81 -18.85 -9.27 1.87
CA ALA A 81 -19.99 -9.91 2.50
C ALA A 81 -19.61 -11.25 3.16
N GLY A 82 -18.77 -12.06 2.51
CA GLY A 82 -18.25 -13.32 3.05
C GLY A 82 -17.37 -13.09 4.29
N LEU A 83 -16.58 -12.03 4.32
CA LEU A 83 -15.79 -11.67 5.50
C LEU A 83 -16.69 -11.23 6.65
N ARG A 84 -17.74 -10.42 6.38
CA ARG A 84 -18.76 -10.11 7.40
C ARG A 84 -19.41 -11.35 8.00
N LEU A 85 -19.78 -12.31 7.15
CA LEU A 85 -20.35 -13.59 7.61
C LEU A 85 -19.39 -14.32 8.54
N SER A 86 -18.11 -14.37 8.21
CA SER A 86 -17.07 -14.99 9.04
C SER A 86 -16.87 -14.27 10.38
N LEU A 87 -16.96 -12.94 10.39
CA LEU A 87 -16.90 -12.14 11.62
C LEU A 87 -18.14 -12.38 12.51
N VAL A 88 -19.33 -12.44 11.92
CA VAL A 88 -20.56 -12.80 12.64
C VAL A 88 -20.44 -14.20 13.24
N ALA A 89 -19.99 -15.18 12.45
CA ALA A 89 -19.87 -16.57 12.88
C ALA A 89 -18.82 -16.77 14.01
N SER A 90 -17.77 -15.93 14.02
CA SER A 90 -16.74 -15.95 15.08
C SER A 90 -17.15 -15.20 16.36
N GLY A 91 -18.35 -14.62 16.42
CA GLY A 91 -18.80 -13.76 17.52
C GLY A 91 -18.09 -12.40 17.61
N GLN A 92 -17.24 -12.09 16.63
CA GLN A 92 -16.49 -10.83 16.58
C GLN A 92 -17.28 -9.67 15.95
N ALA A 93 -18.40 -9.96 15.32
CA ALA A 93 -19.25 -8.96 14.64
C ALA A 93 -20.37 -8.39 15.54
N GLN A 94 -20.44 -8.77 16.81
CA GLN A 94 -21.39 -8.15 17.73
C GLN A 94 -20.87 -6.75 18.10
N ASP A 95 -21.50 -5.73 17.48
CA ASP A 95 -21.40 -4.32 17.85
C ASP A 95 -19.98 -3.74 17.97
N VAL A 96 -19.14 -3.99 16.96
CA VAL A 96 -17.87 -3.26 16.86
C VAL A 96 -18.19 -1.83 16.48
N THR A 97 -18.45 -1.02 17.50
CA THR A 97 -18.78 0.41 17.39
C THR A 97 -17.74 1.25 18.14
N GLY A 98 -17.76 2.54 17.87
CA GLY A 98 -16.89 3.52 18.51
C GLY A 98 -15.72 3.91 17.61
N THR A 99 -14.87 4.80 18.15
CA THR A 99 -13.77 5.40 17.41
C THR A 99 -12.50 4.56 17.55
N VAL A 100 -11.73 4.46 16.46
CA VAL A 100 -10.36 3.96 16.41
C VAL A 100 -9.51 4.98 15.69
N SER A 101 -8.44 5.44 16.35
CA SER A 101 -7.48 6.38 15.79
C SER A 101 -6.27 5.65 15.21
N ILE A 102 -5.92 6.02 13.96
CA ILE A 102 -4.81 5.42 13.21
C ILE A 102 -3.81 6.53 12.86
N SER A 103 -2.61 6.45 13.41
CA SER A 103 -1.51 7.32 13.01
C SER A 103 -0.67 6.67 11.92
N ALA A 104 -0.37 7.41 10.87
CA ALA A 104 0.46 6.95 9.76
C ALA A 104 1.26 8.11 9.18
N THR A 105 2.40 7.80 8.53
CA THR A 105 3.11 8.82 7.77
C THR A 105 2.22 9.41 6.69
N ASP A 106 2.45 10.65 6.32
CA ASP A 106 1.64 11.41 5.36
C ASP A 106 1.36 10.61 4.07
N MET A 107 2.37 9.94 3.55
CA MET A 107 2.26 9.15 2.32
C MET A 107 1.33 7.95 2.48
N TYR A 108 1.44 7.22 3.60
CA TYR A 108 0.54 6.10 3.88
C TYR A 108 -0.88 6.56 4.19
N ALA A 109 -1.01 7.65 4.94
CA ALA A 109 -2.30 8.27 5.25
C ALA A 109 -3.05 8.69 3.97
N HIS A 110 -2.31 9.24 2.99
CA HIS A 110 -2.88 9.73 1.74
C HIS A 110 -3.18 8.64 0.73
N TYR A 111 -2.19 7.75 0.45
CA TYR A 111 -2.27 6.82 -0.69
C TYR A 111 -2.76 5.42 -0.32
N ALA A 112 -2.48 4.93 0.88
CA ALA A 112 -2.78 3.56 1.27
C ALA A 112 -4.06 3.45 2.12
N LEU A 113 -4.19 4.26 3.17
CA LEU A 113 -5.29 4.13 4.13
C LEU A 113 -6.67 4.29 3.51
N PRO A 114 -6.97 5.26 2.62
CA PRO A 114 -8.35 5.44 2.13
C PRO A 114 -8.94 4.19 1.47
N GLY A 115 -8.12 3.45 0.70
CA GLY A 115 -8.56 2.19 0.10
C GLY A 115 -8.85 1.10 1.13
N ILE A 116 -8.01 1.00 2.17
CA ILE A 116 -8.18 0.04 3.27
C ILE A 116 -9.40 0.41 4.11
N LEU A 117 -9.59 1.70 4.41
CA LEU A 117 -10.71 2.19 5.22
C LEU A 117 -12.06 2.02 4.52
N ARG A 118 -12.12 2.16 3.20
CA ARG A 118 -13.31 1.81 2.43
C ARG A 118 -13.72 0.36 2.65
N HIS A 119 -12.76 -0.57 2.64
CA HIS A 119 -13.01 -1.98 2.93
C HIS A 119 -13.44 -2.19 4.39
N LEU A 120 -12.77 -1.53 5.33
CA LEU A 120 -13.11 -1.60 6.75
C LEU A 120 -14.53 -1.10 7.03
N HIS A 121 -14.93 0.04 6.42
CA HIS A 121 -16.29 0.58 6.54
C HIS A 121 -17.35 -0.40 6.01
N ALA A 122 -17.05 -1.15 4.95
CA ALA A 122 -17.95 -2.16 4.41
C ALA A 122 -18.20 -3.34 5.36
N ILE A 123 -17.19 -3.73 6.16
CA ILE A 123 -17.28 -4.88 7.09
C ILE A 123 -17.70 -4.48 8.51
N ALA A 124 -17.45 -3.26 8.92
CA ALA A 124 -17.76 -2.73 10.25
C ALA A 124 -18.30 -1.29 10.16
N PRO A 125 -19.53 -1.10 9.66
CA PRO A 125 -20.10 0.24 9.40
C PRO A 125 -20.35 1.06 10.67
N GLY A 126 -20.34 0.45 11.86
CA GLY A 126 -20.47 1.11 13.15
C GLY A 126 -19.15 1.69 13.70
N LEU A 127 -18.02 1.47 13.00
CA LEU A 127 -16.73 2.03 13.39
C LEU A 127 -16.55 3.44 12.83
N GLU A 128 -16.09 4.33 13.67
CA GLU A 128 -15.55 5.63 13.29
C GLU A 128 -14.03 5.54 13.27
N ILE A 129 -13.41 5.96 12.17
CA ILE A 129 -11.96 5.95 12.03
C ILE A 129 -11.43 7.38 11.95
N GLU A 130 -10.53 7.71 12.86
CA GLU A 130 -9.77 8.94 12.82
C GLU A 130 -8.36 8.65 12.28
N VAL A 131 -7.94 9.39 11.23
CA VAL A 131 -6.59 9.25 10.67
C VAL A 131 -5.75 10.46 11.07
N ILE A 132 -4.66 10.20 11.76
CA ILE A 132 -3.65 11.19 12.16
C ILE A 132 -2.46 11.02 11.22
N ALA A 133 -2.34 11.95 10.25
CA ALA A 133 -1.19 11.99 9.36
C ALA A 133 -0.02 12.68 10.08
N SER A 134 0.99 11.89 10.47
CA SER A 134 2.15 12.40 11.22
C SER A 134 3.35 11.47 11.03
N ASP A 135 4.50 12.06 10.80
CA ASP A 135 5.79 11.36 10.77
C ASP A 135 6.45 11.28 12.17
N GLU A 136 5.84 11.90 13.19
CA GLU A 136 6.37 11.91 14.55
C GLU A 136 6.14 10.55 15.25
N ILE A 137 7.20 10.05 15.91
CA ILE A 137 7.16 8.79 16.66
C ILE A 137 6.47 8.95 18.03
N SER A 138 6.30 10.18 18.49
CA SER A 138 5.76 10.54 19.82
C SER A 138 4.28 10.17 20.01
N ASP A 139 3.51 10.11 18.93
CA ASP A 139 2.04 9.97 18.97
C ASP A 139 1.56 8.72 19.73
N LEU A 140 2.29 7.60 19.60
CA LEU A 140 1.94 6.37 20.32
C LEU A 140 2.31 6.42 21.80
N LYS A 141 3.45 7.05 22.16
CA LYS A 141 3.88 7.16 23.56
C LYS A 141 2.94 8.00 24.41
N GLN A 142 2.32 8.99 23.78
CA GLN A 142 1.34 9.87 24.43
C GLN A 142 -0.10 9.34 24.34
N ARG A 143 -0.31 8.13 23.79
CA ARG A 143 -1.64 7.55 23.54
C ARG A 143 -2.51 8.41 22.62
N GLU A 144 -1.90 9.14 21.70
CA GLU A 144 -2.60 9.98 20.72
C GLU A 144 -3.22 9.17 19.58
N ALA A 145 -2.81 7.90 19.42
CA ALA A 145 -3.40 6.97 18.47
C ALA A 145 -3.48 5.54 19.04
N ASP A 146 -4.52 4.80 18.65
CA ASP A 146 -4.72 3.39 19.02
C ASP A 146 -3.80 2.46 18.23
N ILE A 147 -3.58 2.78 16.96
CA ILE A 147 -2.75 1.99 16.03
C ILE A 147 -1.84 2.95 15.25
N ALA A 148 -0.59 2.54 15.00
CA ALA A 148 0.28 3.31 14.12
C ALA A 148 0.95 2.45 13.03
N VAL A 149 1.13 3.06 11.85
CA VAL A 149 1.95 2.55 10.74
C VAL A 149 3.27 3.33 10.73
N ARG A 150 4.38 2.65 10.96
CA ARG A 150 5.70 3.28 11.16
C ARG A 150 6.81 2.54 10.41
N HIS A 151 7.91 3.25 10.17
CA HIS A 151 9.11 2.72 9.49
C HIS A 151 10.24 2.34 10.46
N VAL A 152 9.97 2.41 11.74
CA VAL A 152 10.92 2.04 12.79
C VAL A 152 10.31 1.00 13.72
N ARG A 153 11.14 0.08 14.20
CA ARG A 153 10.73 -0.89 15.21
C ARG A 153 10.41 -0.18 16.51
N PRO A 154 9.26 -0.45 17.15
CA PRO A 154 8.99 0.09 18.47
C PRO A 154 10.03 -0.42 19.47
N ALA A 155 10.59 0.51 20.24
CA ALA A 155 11.56 0.21 21.30
C ALA A 155 10.94 0.08 22.68
N ASP A 156 9.67 0.50 22.84
CA ASP A 156 8.96 0.52 24.11
C ASP A 156 8.31 -0.84 24.39
N GLY A 157 8.51 -1.39 25.59
CA GLY A 157 7.97 -2.69 26.02
C GLY A 157 6.44 -2.74 26.16
N GLU A 158 5.78 -1.58 26.29
CA GLU A 158 4.32 -1.48 26.34
C GLU A 158 3.68 -1.53 24.94
N LEU A 159 4.49 -1.42 23.89
CA LEU A 159 4.02 -1.48 22.51
C LEU A 159 4.17 -2.89 21.92
N ILE A 160 3.13 -3.32 21.21
CA ILE A 160 3.16 -4.50 20.35
C ILE A 160 3.44 -4.02 18.94
N GLY A 161 4.56 -4.47 18.37
CA GLY A 161 4.92 -4.19 16.98
C GLY A 161 4.94 -5.45 16.14
N ARG A 162 4.27 -5.42 14.98
CA ARG A 162 4.34 -6.46 13.94
C ARG A 162 5.06 -5.90 12.73
N LEU A 163 6.15 -6.54 12.32
CA LEU A 163 6.73 -6.29 11.01
C LEU A 163 5.76 -6.81 9.94
N VAL A 164 5.24 -5.91 9.12
CA VAL A 164 4.29 -6.25 8.06
C VAL A 164 5.03 -6.68 6.80
N ARG A 165 5.97 -5.85 6.35
CA ARG A 165 6.87 -6.14 5.23
C ARG A 165 8.03 -5.14 5.18
N GLU A 166 8.98 -5.40 4.29
CA GLU A 166 9.98 -4.43 3.86
C GLU A 166 9.58 -3.79 2.53
N VAL A 167 9.90 -2.52 2.38
CA VAL A 167 9.65 -1.73 1.18
C VAL A 167 10.97 -1.19 0.66
N THR A 168 11.10 -1.11 -0.66
CA THR A 168 12.22 -0.46 -1.32
C THR A 168 11.82 0.95 -1.75
N ALA A 169 12.66 1.93 -1.45
CA ALA A 169 12.60 3.27 -2.03
C ALA A 169 13.77 3.45 -2.99
N HIS A 170 13.52 4.15 -4.07
CA HIS A 170 14.53 4.59 -5.02
C HIS A 170 14.53 6.12 -5.12
N LEU A 171 15.50 6.65 -5.85
CA LEU A 171 15.54 8.05 -6.23
C LEU A 171 14.64 8.26 -7.46
N TYR A 172 13.82 9.30 -7.44
CA TYR A 172 12.90 9.66 -8.53
C TYR A 172 13.01 11.13 -8.86
N ALA A 173 12.70 11.46 -10.11
CA ALA A 173 12.48 12.83 -10.59
C ALA A 173 11.37 12.83 -11.65
N ALA A 174 10.72 13.98 -11.87
CA ALA A 174 9.76 14.13 -12.95
C ALA A 174 10.46 14.04 -14.31
N SER A 175 9.80 13.42 -15.30
CA SER A 175 10.30 13.38 -16.68
C SER A 175 10.63 14.79 -17.20
N SER A 176 9.79 15.77 -16.88
CA SER A 176 10.00 17.17 -17.26
C SER A 176 11.28 17.79 -16.67
N TYR A 177 11.66 17.37 -15.46
CA TYR A 177 12.93 17.78 -14.86
C TYR A 177 14.12 17.13 -15.59
N LEU A 178 14.02 15.83 -15.86
CA LEU A 178 15.05 15.06 -16.53
C LEU A 178 15.24 15.48 -17.98
N ASP A 179 14.21 15.93 -18.67
CA ASP A 179 14.30 16.47 -20.05
C ASP A 179 15.11 17.76 -20.12
N ILE A 180 15.10 18.56 -19.04
CA ILE A 180 15.85 19.83 -18.97
C ILE A 180 17.28 19.62 -18.45
N HIS A 181 17.46 18.76 -17.44
CA HIS A 181 18.72 18.61 -16.71
C HIS A 181 19.53 17.37 -17.11
N GLY A 182 18.98 16.53 -17.99
CA GLY A 182 19.57 15.25 -18.39
C GLY A 182 19.18 14.09 -17.43
N ARG A 183 19.28 12.87 -17.96
CA ARG A 183 19.09 11.64 -17.19
C ARG A 183 20.43 11.15 -16.67
N PRO A 184 20.65 11.08 -15.35
CA PRO A 184 21.92 10.60 -14.79
C PRO A 184 22.23 9.16 -15.21
N GLU A 185 23.46 8.92 -15.66
CA GLU A 185 23.98 7.59 -15.97
C GLU A 185 24.86 7.05 -14.85
N SER A 186 25.30 7.94 -13.96
CA SER A 186 26.12 7.62 -12.79
C SER A 186 25.78 8.50 -11.58
N VAL A 187 26.22 8.08 -10.40
CA VAL A 187 26.08 8.86 -9.15
C VAL A 187 26.79 10.23 -9.27
N ALA A 188 27.86 10.31 -10.04
CA ALA A 188 28.60 11.57 -10.23
C ALA A 188 27.76 12.64 -10.93
N ASP A 189 26.83 12.25 -11.81
CA ASP A 189 25.97 13.17 -12.56
C ASP A 189 24.92 13.85 -11.66
N LEU A 190 24.73 13.34 -10.44
CA LEU A 190 23.84 13.92 -9.44
C LEU A 190 24.49 15.08 -8.66
N ALA A 191 25.80 15.33 -8.84
CA ALA A 191 26.48 16.42 -8.16
C ALA A 191 25.96 17.78 -8.63
N GLY A 192 25.57 18.65 -7.69
CA GLY A 192 25.04 19.99 -7.98
C GLY A 192 23.60 20.00 -8.52
N GLN A 193 22.95 18.88 -8.61
CA GLN A 193 21.54 18.78 -8.97
C GLN A 193 20.63 19.25 -7.82
N SER A 194 19.37 19.56 -8.13
CA SER A 194 18.40 19.98 -7.12
C SER A 194 17.71 18.79 -6.49
N PHE A 195 17.61 18.79 -5.16
CA PHE A 195 16.91 17.77 -4.39
C PHE A 195 15.75 18.35 -3.61
N VAL A 196 14.77 17.49 -3.35
CA VAL A 196 13.60 17.75 -2.50
C VAL A 196 13.73 16.91 -1.24
N ALA A 197 13.56 17.51 -0.07
CA ALA A 197 13.65 16.81 1.20
C ALA A 197 12.28 16.66 1.87
N PHE A 198 12.07 15.49 2.48
CA PHE A 198 11.04 15.28 3.49
C PHE A 198 11.57 15.78 4.84
N GLY A 199 11.01 16.89 5.34
CA GLY A 199 11.40 17.43 6.64
C GLY A 199 12.83 18.01 6.66
N ASN A 200 13.74 17.33 7.35
CA ASN A 200 15.06 17.85 7.66
C ASN A 200 16.04 17.74 6.48
N LYS A 201 16.58 18.89 6.03
CA LYS A 201 17.57 18.95 4.94
C LYS A 201 18.85 18.18 5.25
N ALA A 202 19.35 18.28 6.49
CA ALA A 202 20.58 17.61 6.88
C ALA A 202 20.45 16.08 6.85
N GLU A 203 19.26 15.57 7.14
CA GLU A 203 18.97 14.13 7.03
C GLU A 203 18.97 13.67 5.57
N MET A 204 18.34 14.41 4.69
CA MET A 204 18.36 14.14 3.24
C MET A 204 19.80 14.14 2.71
N VAL A 205 20.61 15.11 3.09
CA VAL A 205 22.03 15.16 2.69
C VAL A 205 22.78 13.91 3.18
N ARG A 206 22.55 13.44 4.42
CA ARG A 206 23.18 12.20 4.92
C ARG A 206 22.78 10.99 4.08
N TYR A 207 21.50 10.86 3.70
CA TYR A 207 21.06 9.77 2.82
C TYR A 207 21.75 9.84 1.46
N LEU A 208 21.81 11.02 0.85
CA LEU A 208 22.49 11.20 -0.44
C LEU A 208 23.98 10.81 -0.36
N GLN A 209 24.67 11.22 0.71
CA GLN A 209 26.08 10.90 0.94
C GLN A 209 26.33 9.40 1.17
N MET A 210 25.38 8.64 1.75
CA MET A 210 25.49 7.18 1.90
C MET A 210 25.58 6.46 0.54
N PHE A 211 25.02 7.05 -0.52
CA PHE A 211 25.14 6.54 -1.89
C PHE A 211 26.27 7.19 -2.69
N GLY A 212 27.15 7.94 -2.03
CA GLY A 212 28.27 8.62 -2.69
C GLY A 212 27.88 9.86 -3.47
N ILE A 213 26.66 10.36 -3.32
CA ILE A 213 26.22 11.62 -3.95
C ILE A 213 26.80 12.78 -3.17
N ASN A 214 27.65 13.58 -3.84
CA ASN A 214 28.25 14.78 -3.25
C ASN A 214 27.21 15.92 -3.23
N ALA A 215 26.40 15.94 -2.18
CA ALA A 215 25.36 16.95 -1.98
C ALA A 215 25.54 17.67 -0.64
N SER A 216 25.04 18.89 -0.60
CA SER A 216 24.99 19.77 0.56
C SER A 216 23.57 20.30 0.78
N GLU A 217 23.31 20.97 1.90
CA GLU A 217 22.00 21.60 2.14
C GLU A 217 21.61 22.65 1.11
N ARG A 218 22.59 23.23 0.39
CA ARG A 218 22.35 24.20 -0.68
C ARG A 218 21.70 23.56 -1.90
N ASP A 219 21.90 22.27 -2.10
CA ASP A 219 21.33 21.50 -3.19
C ASP A 219 19.89 21.08 -2.89
N ILE A 220 19.44 21.21 -1.62
CA ILE A 220 18.05 21.00 -1.23
C ILE A 220 17.26 22.29 -1.50
N ARG A 221 16.68 22.38 -2.70
CA ARG A 221 15.97 23.57 -3.18
C ARG A 221 14.53 23.66 -2.66
N PHE A 222 13.94 22.55 -2.29
CA PHE A 222 12.59 22.48 -1.74
C PHE A 222 12.55 21.46 -0.60
N SER A 223 11.86 21.78 0.48
CA SER A 223 11.64 20.87 1.60
C SER A 223 10.28 21.11 2.24
N SER A 224 9.65 20.07 2.71
CA SER A 224 8.41 20.16 3.47
C SER A 224 8.40 19.08 4.55
N ALA A 225 7.93 19.41 5.75
CA ALA A 225 7.66 18.43 6.79
C ALA A 225 6.50 17.50 6.39
N ASN A 226 5.63 17.95 5.48
CA ASN A 226 4.56 17.12 4.94
C ASN A 226 5.06 16.37 3.70
N GLY A 227 5.05 15.04 3.78
CA GLY A 227 5.56 14.14 2.74
C GLY A 227 4.81 14.26 1.42
N THR A 228 3.49 14.48 1.44
CA THR A 228 2.70 14.63 0.21
C THR A 228 3.01 15.95 -0.50
N VAL A 229 3.27 17.03 0.24
CA VAL A 229 3.71 18.31 -0.33
C VAL A 229 5.09 18.19 -0.97
N ALA A 230 6.04 17.53 -0.29
CA ALA A 230 7.38 17.30 -0.84
C ALA A 230 7.30 16.46 -2.13
N TRP A 231 6.53 15.39 -2.12
CA TRP A 231 6.34 14.53 -3.28
C TRP A 231 5.69 15.25 -4.46
N GLU A 232 4.67 16.08 -4.20
CA GLU A 232 4.09 16.91 -5.27
C GLU A 232 5.12 17.89 -5.88
N GLY A 233 6.06 18.40 -5.07
CA GLY A 233 7.19 19.18 -5.57
C GLY A 233 8.03 18.39 -6.58
N VAL A 234 8.33 17.13 -6.31
CA VAL A 234 9.05 16.23 -7.26
C VAL A 234 8.25 16.04 -8.54
N ARG A 235 6.95 15.76 -8.43
CA ARG A 235 6.04 15.58 -9.57
C ARG A 235 5.97 16.83 -10.46
N LYS A 236 6.16 18.02 -9.89
CA LYS A 236 6.22 19.31 -10.61
C LYS A 236 7.62 19.68 -11.08
N GLY A 237 8.60 18.80 -10.94
CA GLY A 237 9.95 18.99 -11.48
C GLY A 237 10.85 19.89 -10.63
N LEU A 238 10.70 19.91 -9.30
CA LEU A 238 11.55 20.70 -8.42
C LEU A 238 12.87 20.00 -8.06
N GLY A 239 13.07 18.75 -8.49
CA GLY A 239 14.31 18.00 -8.25
C GLY A 239 14.08 16.53 -7.93
N TYR A 240 15.13 15.89 -7.42
CA TYR A 240 15.16 14.48 -7.06
C TYR A 240 14.71 14.26 -5.62
N CYS A 241 14.04 13.13 -5.35
CA CYS A 241 13.74 12.69 -3.99
C CYS A 241 13.65 11.16 -3.89
N PHE A 242 13.90 10.63 -2.71
CA PHE A 242 13.62 9.23 -2.40
C PHE A 242 12.11 9.01 -2.23
N MET A 243 11.60 7.94 -2.83
CA MET A 243 10.20 7.55 -2.66
C MET A 243 10.06 6.03 -2.65
N ALA A 244 9.15 5.53 -1.81
CA ALA A 244 8.76 4.14 -1.81
C ALA A 244 8.11 3.74 -3.14
N MET A 245 8.49 2.59 -3.68
CA MET A 245 7.91 2.04 -4.92
C MET A 245 6.38 1.94 -4.88
N ASP A 246 5.82 1.79 -3.69
CA ASP A 246 4.38 1.66 -3.46
C ASP A 246 3.58 2.85 -4.00
N PHE A 247 4.13 4.05 -3.97
CA PHE A 247 3.42 5.28 -4.28
C PHE A 247 3.67 5.80 -5.71
N VAL A 248 4.71 5.29 -6.37
CA VAL A 248 5.11 5.76 -7.71
C VAL A 248 4.05 5.47 -8.77
N ARG A 249 3.28 4.39 -8.63
CA ARG A 249 2.17 4.09 -9.54
C ARG A 249 1.10 5.19 -9.63
N PHE A 250 1.03 6.07 -8.62
CA PHE A 250 0.11 7.23 -8.62
C PHE A 250 0.74 8.48 -9.24
N ALA A 251 1.96 8.37 -9.77
CA ALA A 251 2.74 9.45 -10.35
C ALA A 251 3.41 9.00 -11.66
N PRO A 252 2.63 8.76 -12.74
CA PRO A 252 3.16 8.25 -14.00
C PRO A 252 4.14 9.24 -14.68
N GLU A 253 4.19 10.47 -14.23
CA GLU A 253 5.08 11.53 -14.70
C GLU A 253 6.49 11.48 -14.11
N VAL A 254 6.78 10.56 -13.18
CA VAL A 254 8.11 10.43 -12.58
C VAL A 254 8.84 9.18 -13.09
N GLU A 255 10.14 9.29 -13.20
CA GLU A 255 11.04 8.21 -13.60
C GLU A 255 11.95 7.83 -12.43
N VAL A 256 12.27 6.54 -12.33
CA VAL A 256 13.29 6.05 -11.39
C VAL A 256 14.69 6.39 -11.91
N VAL A 257 15.56 6.78 -11.01
CA VAL A 257 16.93 7.21 -11.31
C VAL A 257 17.92 6.26 -10.66
N LEU A 258 18.81 5.68 -11.45
CA LEU A 258 19.88 4.75 -11.03
C LEU A 258 19.37 3.61 -10.13
N PRO A 259 18.33 2.86 -10.52
CA PRO A 259 17.66 1.88 -9.65
C PRO A 259 18.58 0.74 -9.19
N ASP A 260 19.63 0.41 -9.97
CA ASP A 260 20.58 -0.66 -9.64
C ASP A 260 21.66 -0.21 -8.65
N VAL A 261 21.77 1.09 -8.40
CA VAL A 261 22.80 1.70 -7.53
C VAL A 261 22.20 2.32 -6.28
N ILE A 262 21.01 2.90 -6.42
CA ILE A 262 20.34 3.65 -5.34
C ILE A 262 19.07 2.94 -4.94
N ASP A 263 19.16 2.11 -3.90
CA ASP A 263 18.01 1.47 -3.25
C ASP A 263 18.10 1.62 -1.73
N VAL A 264 16.97 1.96 -1.12
CA VAL A 264 16.84 2.04 0.35
C VAL A 264 15.77 1.07 0.77
N LYS A 265 16.10 0.15 1.67
CA LYS A 265 15.10 -0.76 2.26
C LYS A 265 14.71 -0.25 3.64
N PHE A 266 13.43 -0.22 3.90
CA PHE A 266 12.91 0.13 5.21
C PHE A 266 11.69 -0.73 5.57
N PRO A 267 11.51 -1.03 6.86
CA PRO A 267 10.42 -1.86 7.33
C PRO A 267 9.13 -1.06 7.44
N ILE A 268 7.99 -1.76 7.30
CA ILE A 268 6.68 -1.26 7.72
C ILE A 268 6.29 -2.03 8.97
N TRP A 269 6.13 -1.31 10.04
CA TRP A 269 5.64 -1.81 11.32
C TRP A 269 4.21 -1.34 11.56
N LEU A 270 3.38 -2.26 12.00
CA LEU A 270 2.08 -1.97 12.58
C LEU A 270 2.21 -2.08 14.09
N VAL A 271 1.89 -1.00 14.79
CA VAL A 271 2.16 -0.86 16.22
C VAL A 271 0.87 -0.50 16.96
N THR A 272 0.67 -1.05 18.15
CA THR A 272 -0.42 -0.72 19.06
C THR A 272 0.00 -0.92 20.51
N HIS A 273 -0.73 -0.36 21.45
CA HIS A 273 -0.52 -0.64 22.86
C HIS A 273 -0.98 -2.05 23.24
N ARG A 274 -0.22 -2.71 24.13
CA ARG A 274 -0.53 -4.06 24.61
C ARG A 274 -1.93 -4.15 25.22
N GLU A 275 -2.32 -3.19 26.01
CA GLU A 275 -3.64 -3.12 26.64
C GLU A 275 -4.76 -2.96 25.61
N LEU A 276 -4.55 -2.13 24.60
CA LEU A 276 -5.54 -1.83 23.56
C LEU A 276 -5.74 -2.99 22.56
N HIS A 277 -4.73 -3.82 22.38
CA HIS A 277 -4.79 -4.97 21.45
C HIS A 277 -5.86 -6.00 21.87
N THR A 278 -6.33 -5.98 23.11
CA THR A 278 -7.42 -6.84 23.60
C THR A 278 -8.82 -6.33 23.20
N SER A 279 -8.94 -5.04 22.81
CA SER A 279 -10.20 -4.45 22.38
C SER A 279 -10.63 -5.02 21.02
N PRO A 280 -11.87 -5.57 20.88
CA PRO A 280 -12.33 -6.16 19.63
C PRO A 280 -12.27 -5.21 18.44
N ARG A 281 -12.62 -3.91 18.62
CA ARG A 281 -12.57 -2.92 17.57
C ARG A 281 -11.14 -2.64 17.10
N ILE A 282 -10.20 -2.48 18.03
CA ILE A 282 -8.79 -2.22 17.70
C ILE A 282 -8.16 -3.45 17.03
N ARG A 283 -8.46 -4.65 17.51
CA ARG A 283 -7.99 -5.90 16.94
C ARG A 283 -8.49 -6.10 15.51
N LEU A 284 -9.78 -5.82 15.25
CA LEU A 284 -10.34 -5.89 13.89
C LEU A 284 -9.60 -4.94 12.94
N VAL A 285 -9.46 -3.67 13.33
CA VAL A 285 -8.76 -2.66 12.51
C VAL A 285 -7.29 -3.08 12.29
N TYR A 286 -6.62 -3.53 13.35
CA TYR A 286 -5.24 -3.99 13.30
C TYR A 286 -5.06 -5.16 12.33
N ASP A 287 -5.93 -6.17 12.37
CA ASP A 287 -5.86 -7.35 11.50
C ASP A 287 -6.15 -7.00 10.04
N VAL A 288 -7.09 -6.09 9.78
CA VAL A 288 -7.39 -5.58 8.42
C VAL A 288 -6.18 -4.82 7.88
N LEU A 289 -5.61 -3.89 8.65
CA LEU A 289 -4.41 -3.15 8.28
C LEU A 289 -3.23 -4.10 8.02
N ALA A 290 -3.00 -5.08 8.91
CA ALA A 290 -1.91 -6.04 8.76
C ALA A 290 -2.00 -6.86 7.47
N LYS A 291 -3.21 -7.30 7.09
CA LYS A 291 -3.44 -8.03 5.85
C LYS A 291 -3.27 -7.14 4.62
N ALA A 292 -3.88 -5.96 4.65
CA ALA A 292 -3.85 -5.05 3.51
C ALA A 292 -2.45 -4.50 3.22
N LEU A 293 -1.71 -4.10 4.27
CA LEU A 293 -0.36 -3.58 4.13
C LEU A 293 0.69 -4.66 3.82
N ALA A 294 0.41 -5.94 4.05
CA ALA A 294 1.30 -7.05 3.68
C ALA A 294 1.37 -7.27 2.16
N VAL A 295 0.33 -6.89 1.44
CA VAL A 295 0.30 -6.94 -0.02
C VAL A 295 0.85 -5.61 -0.54
N ARG A 296 1.61 -5.64 -1.65
CA ARG A 296 2.01 -4.39 -2.32
C ARG A 296 0.73 -3.68 -2.78
N PRO A 297 0.55 -2.42 -2.41
CA PRO A 297 -0.64 -1.67 -2.80
C PRO A 297 -0.73 -1.48 -4.30
#